data_ccf88fbabe73ce4cd96f0c033bb2d785
#
_entry.id   ccf88fbabe73ce4cd96f0c033bb2d785
#
_cell.length_a   1.000
_cell.length_b   1.000
_cell.length_c   1.000
_cell.angle_alpha   90.00
_cell.angle_beta   90.00
_cell.angle_gamma   90.00
#
_symmetry.space_group_name_H-M   'P 1'
#
loop_
_entity.id
_entity.type
_entity.pdbx_description
1 polymer ?
#
loop_
_entity_poly.entity_id
_entity_poly.type
_entity_poly.pdbx_seq_one_letter_code
_entity_poly.pdbx_strand_id
1 'polypeptide(L)'
;MTYTDAVQVIRDAITAATSIPTARILQPGFTDGPLPLAHVSLVNADPGEYDRADTISISIYAKTPASPTEVGAAALADQIEGALAVRPVVGASGWVDEAEIDSLLGVQPYFEAVEVVHMTATVTHRPISE
;
A
#
# COMPACT_ATOMS: atom_id res chain seq x y z
N MET A 1 4.93 23.10 11.03
CA MET A 1 5.06 22.56 9.68
C MET A 1 3.95 21.56 9.42
N THR A 2 3.46 21.54 8.21
CA THR A 2 2.43 20.60 7.79
C THR A 2 3.04 19.57 6.84
N TYR A 3 2.68 18.31 7.03
CA TYR A 3 3.13 17.23 6.16
C TYR A 3 1.95 16.64 5.39
N THR A 4 2.23 16.16 4.19
CA THR A 4 1.27 15.42 3.40
C THR A 4 0.89 14.13 4.16
N ASP A 5 -0.37 13.72 4.04
CA ASP A 5 -0.80 12.42 4.56
C ASP A 5 -0.25 11.33 3.64
N ALA A 6 0.89 10.75 4.03
CA ALA A 6 1.59 9.76 3.23
C ALA A 6 0.74 8.52 2.98
N VAL A 7 -0.05 8.09 3.96
CA VAL A 7 -0.94 6.93 3.80
C VAL A 7 -1.93 7.18 2.67
N GLN A 8 -2.51 8.37 2.61
CA GLN A 8 -3.49 8.69 1.56
C GLN A 8 -2.82 8.76 0.18
N VAL A 9 -1.62 9.32 0.08
CA VAL A 9 -0.87 9.36 -1.19
C VAL A 9 -0.58 7.94 -1.69
N ILE A 10 -0.15 7.05 -0.81
CA ILE A 10 0.11 5.66 -1.17
C ILE A 10 -1.19 4.96 -1.59
N ARG A 11 -2.28 5.19 -0.87
CA ARG A 11 -3.59 4.63 -1.26
C ARG A 11 -4.01 5.09 -2.65
N ASP A 12 -3.84 6.37 -2.94
CA ASP A 12 -4.17 6.93 -4.26
C ASP A 12 -3.33 6.31 -5.36
N ALA A 13 -2.03 6.12 -5.10
CA ALA A 13 -1.12 5.51 -6.06
C ALA A 13 -1.49 4.04 -6.33
N ILE A 14 -1.88 3.30 -5.31
CA ILE A 14 -2.33 1.91 -5.45
C ILE A 14 -3.60 1.85 -6.30
N THR A 15 -4.56 2.71 -6.01
CA THR A 15 -5.81 2.75 -6.78
C THR A 15 -5.55 3.11 -8.24
N ALA A 16 -4.65 4.07 -8.49
CA ALA A 16 -4.31 4.46 -9.87
C ALA A 16 -3.65 3.32 -10.65
N ALA A 17 -2.81 2.52 -9.98
CA ALA A 17 -2.07 1.43 -10.63
C ALA A 17 -2.89 0.16 -10.82
N THR A 18 -3.77 -0.16 -9.88
CA THR A 18 -4.43 -1.48 -9.82
C THR A 18 -5.94 -1.42 -9.89
N SER A 19 -6.54 -0.26 -9.65
CA SER A 19 -8.00 -0.05 -9.58
C SER A 19 -8.68 -0.85 -8.45
N ILE A 20 -7.91 -1.34 -7.47
CA ILE A 20 -8.49 -2.07 -6.35
C ILE A 20 -8.83 -1.10 -5.20
N PRO A 21 -9.85 -1.43 -4.40
CA PRO A 21 -10.16 -0.60 -3.22
C PRO A 21 -9.06 -0.71 -2.18
N THR A 22 -8.90 0.36 -1.42
CA THR A 22 -7.93 0.43 -0.31
C THR A 22 -8.67 0.81 0.97
N ALA A 23 -8.13 0.39 2.11
CA ALA A 23 -8.69 0.71 3.41
C ALA A 23 -7.58 0.97 4.42
N ARG A 24 -7.82 1.92 5.34
CA ARG A 24 -6.91 2.15 6.47
C ARG A 24 -7.24 1.23 7.63
N ILE A 25 -8.49 0.81 7.73
CA ILE A 25 -9.00 -0.04 8.82
C ILE A 25 -9.77 -1.18 8.17
N LEU A 26 -9.43 -2.41 8.57
CA LEU A 26 -10.17 -3.58 8.11
C LEU A 26 -11.43 -3.75 8.95
N GLN A 27 -12.57 -3.87 8.28
CA GLN A 27 -13.83 -4.10 8.94
C GLN A 27 -13.99 -5.59 9.25
N PRO A 28 -14.72 -5.97 10.33
CA PRO A 28 -15.05 -7.38 10.56
C PRO A 28 -15.76 -7.96 9.34
N GLY A 29 -15.34 -9.17 8.94
CA GLY A 29 -15.93 -9.83 7.79
C GLY A 29 -15.51 -9.28 6.45
N PHE A 30 -14.41 -8.52 6.38
CA PHE A 30 -13.94 -7.93 5.12
C PHE A 30 -13.67 -8.99 4.04
N THR A 31 -13.36 -10.22 4.42
CA THR A 31 -13.11 -11.31 3.46
C THR A 31 -14.37 -11.76 2.73
N ASP A 32 -15.54 -11.44 3.27
CA ASP A 32 -16.82 -11.72 2.61
C ASP A 32 -17.25 -10.61 1.67
N GLY A 33 -16.55 -9.46 1.74
CA GLY A 33 -16.82 -8.32 0.88
C GLY A 33 -16.04 -8.38 -0.42
N PRO A 34 -15.96 -7.23 -1.13
CA PRO A 34 -15.21 -7.19 -2.38
C PRO A 34 -13.72 -7.46 -2.17
N LEU A 35 -13.19 -8.40 -2.92
CA LEU A 35 -11.77 -8.67 -3.01
C LEU A 35 -11.36 -8.56 -4.47
N PRO A 36 -10.11 -8.16 -4.78
CA PRO A 36 -9.00 -7.86 -3.85
C PRO A 36 -9.15 -6.54 -3.11
N LEU A 37 -8.46 -6.43 -1.99
CA LEU A 37 -8.48 -5.26 -1.12
C LEU A 37 -7.06 -5.01 -0.59
N ALA A 38 -6.61 -3.77 -0.62
CA ALA A 38 -5.32 -3.40 -0.03
C ALA A 38 -5.55 -2.64 1.28
N HIS A 39 -4.96 -3.14 2.36
CA HIS A 39 -4.97 -2.49 3.67
C HIS A 39 -3.69 -1.68 3.80
N VAL A 40 -3.80 -0.38 3.94
CA VAL A 40 -2.67 0.54 4.02
C VAL A 40 -2.74 1.30 5.34
N SER A 41 -1.73 1.11 6.17
CA SER A 41 -1.72 1.73 7.50
C SER A 41 -0.35 2.27 7.86
N LEU A 42 -0.35 3.29 8.72
CA LEU A 42 0.88 3.85 9.26
C LEU A 42 1.34 2.98 10.42
N VAL A 43 2.58 2.48 10.33
CA VAL A 43 3.20 1.70 11.40
C VAL A 43 3.98 2.62 12.33
N ASN A 44 4.75 3.54 11.75
CA ASN A 44 5.61 4.43 12.50
C ASN A 44 5.90 5.69 11.70
N ALA A 45 5.97 6.82 12.39
CA ALA A 45 6.37 8.09 11.79
C ALA A 45 7.65 8.55 12.48
N ASP A 46 8.72 8.74 11.71
CA ASP A 46 10.01 9.18 12.23
C ASP A 46 10.27 10.61 11.76
N PRO A 47 10.02 11.60 12.62
CA PRO A 47 10.24 12.99 12.24
C PRO A 47 11.74 13.31 12.25
N GLY A 48 12.28 13.60 11.06
CA GLY A 48 13.61 14.14 10.94
C GLY A 48 13.61 15.64 11.21
N GLU A 49 14.75 16.29 11.01
CA GLU A 49 14.86 17.73 11.21
C GLU A 49 14.02 18.50 10.18
N TYR A 50 14.07 18.08 8.92
CA TYR A 50 13.32 18.70 7.83
C TYR A 50 12.41 17.69 7.14
N ASP A 51 12.92 16.50 6.89
CA ASP A 51 12.18 15.46 6.22
C ASP A 51 11.55 14.52 7.24
N ARG A 52 10.49 13.86 6.81
CA ARG A 52 9.80 12.87 7.62
C ARG A 52 9.89 11.52 6.92
N ALA A 53 10.14 10.47 7.68
CA ALA A 53 10.15 9.10 7.17
C ALA A 53 9.05 8.31 7.87
N ASP A 54 8.03 7.93 7.11
CA ASP A 54 6.91 7.13 7.61
C ASP A 54 7.09 5.69 7.18
N THR A 55 6.92 4.75 8.11
CA THR A 55 6.87 3.32 7.78
C THR A 55 5.41 2.94 7.58
N ILE A 56 5.09 2.46 6.39
CA ILE A 56 3.73 2.12 6.00
C ILE A 56 3.65 0.63 5.72
N SER A 57 2.61 -0.02 6.28
CA SER A 57 2.32 -1.42 6.02
C SER A 57 1.26 -1.52 4.94
N ILE A 58 1.50 -2.36 3.94
CA ILE A 58 0.58 -2.63 2.85
C ILE A 58 0.31 -4.13 2.83
N SER A 59 -0.94 -4.51 3.02
CA SER A 59 -1.35 -5.91 2.98
C SER A 59 -2.40 -6.08 1.89
N ILE A 60 -2.15 -7.00 0.96
CA ILE A 60 -3.02 -7.21 -0.19
C ILE A 60 -3.74 -8.54 0.01
N TYR A 61 -5.06 -8.48 0.14
CA TYR A 61 -5.92 -9.64 0.32
C TYR A 61 -6.63 -9.92 -1.00
N ALA A 62 -6.56 -11.14 -1.48
CA ALA A 62 -7.19 -11.55 -2.73
C ALA A 62 -7.67 -12.99 -2.61
N LYS A 63 -8.62 -13.36 -3.47
CA LYS A 63 -9.01 -14.76 -3.57
C LYS A 63 -7.85 -15.55 -4.16
N THR A 64 -7.60 -16.75 -3.61
CA THR A 64 -6.57 -17.62 -4.14
C THR A 64 -6.93 -18.00 -5.58
N PRO A 65 -6.01 -17.76 -6.56
CA PRO A 65 -6.32 -18.08 -7.96
C PRO A 65 -6.63 -19.57 -8.15
N ALA A 66 -7.71 -19.86 -8.86
CA ALA A 66 -8.08 -21.23 -9.21
C ALA A 66 -7.45 -21.66 -10.53
N SER A 67 -6.92 -20.71 -11.31
CA SER A 67 -6.26 -20.99 -12.58
C SER A 67 -5.14 -19.98 -12.83
N PRO A 68 -4.17 -20.29 -13.74
CA PRO A 68 -3.06 -19.37 -14.03
C PRO A 68 -3.49 -18.03 -14.65
N THR A 69 -4.72 -17.93 -15.12
CA THR A 69 -5.24 -16.69 -15.74
C THR A 69 -5.84 -15.73 -14.73
N GLU A 70 -6.08 -16.17 -13.50
CA GLU A 70 -6.62 -15.32 -12.45
C GLU A 70 -5.52 -14.51 -11.79
N VAL A 71 -5.86 -13.28 -11.39
CA VAL A 71 -4.91 -12.37 -10.73
C VAL A 71 -5.00 -12.57 -9.22
N GLY A 72 -3.89 -12.99 -8.63
CA GLY A 72 -3.79 -13.15 -7.17
C GLY A 72 -3.06 -12.00 -6.51
N ALA A 73 -2.83 -12.14 -5.20
CA ALA A 73 -2.16 -11.11 -4.41
C ALA A 73 -0.73 -10.83 -4.88
N ALA A 74 0.00 -11.86 -5.33
CA ALA A 74 1.38 -11.68 -5.79
C ALA A 74 1.48 -10.76 -7.00
N ALA A 75 0.58 -10.93 -7.98
CA ALA A 75 0.57 -10.09 -9.18
C ALA A 75 0.21 -8.64 -8.84
N LEU A 76 -0.72 -8.45 -7.91
CA LEU A 76 -1.08 -7.11 -7.45
C LEU A 76 0.07 -6.46 -6.68
N ALA A 77 0.79 -7.23 -5.88
CA ALA A 77 1.96 -6.74 -5.15
C ALA A 77 3.03 -6.24 -6.13
N ASP A 78 3.27 -6.97 -7.22
CA ASP A 78 4.23 -6.54 -8.24
C ASP A 78 3.82 -5.23 -8.89
N GLN A 79 2.53 -5.05 -9.18
CA GLN A 79 2.01 -3.80 -9.74
C GLN A 79 2.19 -2.63 -8.78
N ILE A 80 1.91 -2.85 -7.50
CA ILE A 80 2.06 -1.84 -6.46
C ILE A 80 3.53 -1.46 -6.29
N GLU A 81 4.41 -2.45 -6.26
CA GLU A 81 5.85 -2.20 -6.15
C GLU A 81 6.34 -1.33 -7.31
N GLY A 82 5.91 -1.63 -8.52
CA GLY A 82 6.26 -0.84 -9.70
C GLY A 82 5.73 0.60 -9.62
N ALA A 83 4.52 0.78 -9.12
CA ALA A 83 3.92 2.10 -8.98
C ALA A 83 4.66 2.95 -7.94
N LEU A 84 5.12 2.33 -6.85
CA LEU A 84 5.82 3.04 -5.78
C LEU A 84 7.30 3.30 -6.11
N ALA A 85 7.85 2.64 -7.13
CA ALA A 85 9.22 2.87 -7.56
C ALA A 85 9.39 4.20 -8.32
N VAL A 86 8.30 4.80 -8.77
CA VAL A 86 8.32 6.09 -9.46
C VAL A 86 8.55 7.20 -8.45
N ARG A 87 9.42 8.15 -8.78
CA ARG A 87 9.78 9.28 -7.90
C ARG A 87 9.49 10.61 -8.58
N PRO A 88 8.77 11.54 -7.93
CA PRO A 88 8.04 11.37 -6.69
C PRO A 88 6.80 10.48 -6.87
N VAL A 89 6.26 9.98 -5.77
CA VAL A 89 4.99 9.26 -5.80
C VAL A 89 3.88 10.30 -5.68
N VAL A 90 2.99 10.34 -6.66
CA VAL A 90 1.95 11.37 -6.76
C VAL A 90 0.58 10.72 -6.64
N GLY A 91 -0.28 11.31 -5.83
CA GLY A 91 -1.68 10.94 -5.71
C GLY A 91 -2.57 12.17 -5.82
N ALA A 92 -3.88 11.97 -5.83
CA ALA A 92 -4.83 13.07 -5.92
C ALA A 92 -4.75 14.03 -4.73
N SER A 93 -4.34 13.52 -3.57
CA SER A 93 -4.26 14.29 -2.32
C SER A 93 -2.89 14.95 -2.10
N GLY A 94 -1.90 14.70 -2.95
CA GLY A 94 -0.57 15.26 -2.81
C GLY A 94 0.52 14.33 -3.33
N TRP A 95 1.73 14.51 -2.82
CA TRP A 95 2.88 13.73 -3.28
C TRP A 95 3.88 13.52 -2.14
N VAL A 96 4.70 12.49 -2.29
CA VAL A 96 5.83 12.21 -1.41
C VAL A 96 7.09 12.03 -2.26
N ASP A 97 8.26 12.30 -1.68
CA ASP A 97 9.52 12.27 -2.43
C ASP A 97 9.83 10.88 -2.95
N GLU A 98 9.71 9.88 -2.11
CA GLU A 98 9.93 8.49 -2.52
C GLU A 98 9.27 7.53 -1.55
N ALA A 99 9.01 6.33 -2.06
CA ALA A 99 8.59 5.19 -1.25
C ALA A 99 9.54 4.04 -1.59
N GLU A 100 10.18 3.48 -0.57
CA GLU A 100 11.12 2.37 -0.73
C GLU A 100 10.55 1.14 -0.05
N ILE A 101 10.43 0.05 -0.78
CA ILE A 101 9.95 -1.21 -0.21
C ILE A 101 11.06 -1.83 0.64
N ASP A 102 10.82 -1.93 1.94
CA ASP A 102 11.80 -2.48 2.88
C ASP A 102 11.70 -3.98 3.00
N SER A 103 10.49 -4.51 2.95
CA SER A 103 10.28 -5.94 3.00
C SER A 103 9.06 -6.33 2.18
N LEU A 104 9.15 -7.50 1.57
CA LEU A 104 8.06 -8.08 0.79
C LEU A 104 8.03 -9.58 1.11
N LEU A 105 7.01 -10.00 1.81
CA LEU A 105 6.83 -11.42 2.14
C LEU A 105 6.11 -12.11 0.99
N GLY A 106 6.39 -13.38 0.81
CA GLY A 106 5.70 -14.19 -0.19
C GLY A 106 4.22 -14.37 0.16
N VAL A 107 3.48 -14.88 -0.80
CA VAL A 107 2.06 -15.15 -0.63
C VAL A 107 1.85 -16.16 0.49
N GLN A 108 0.92 -15.87 1.38
CA GLN A 108 0.56 -16.75 2.50
C GLN A 108 -0.96 -16.98 2.50
N PRO A 109 -1.39 -18.18 2.92
CA PRO A 109 -2.83 -18.38 3.14
C PRO A 109 -3.29 -17.52 4.32
N TYR A 110 -4.46 -16.90 4.18
CA TYR A 110 -5.02 -16.06 5.24
C TYR A 110 -6.23 -16.73 5.87
N PHE A 111 -7.26 -17.00 5.07
CA PHE A 111 -8.51 -17.57 5.55
C PHE A 111 -9.23 -18.27 4.39
N GLU A 112 -9.53 -19.56 4.55
CA GLU A 112 -10.19 -20.36 3.51
C GLU A 112 -9.53 -20.14 2.14
N ALA A 113 -10.27 -19.60 1.16
CA ALA A 113 -9.77 -19.37 -0.19
C ALA A 113 -9.21 -17.96 -0.39
N VAL A 114 -8.78 -17.30 0.69
CA VAL A 114 -8.19 -15.95 0.63
C VAL A 114 -6.71 -16.03 0.95
N GLU A 115 -5.91 -15.38 0.12
CA GLU A 115 -4.46 -15.26 0.31
C GLU A 115 -4.09 -13.82 0.63
N VAL A 116 -2.90 -13.61 1.18
CA VAL A 116 -2.40 -12.29 1.54
C VAL A 116 -0.92 -12.16 1.21
N VAL A 117 -0.52 -10.97 0.78
CA VAL A 117 0.88 -10.56 0.67
C VAL A 117 1.07 -9.34 1.55
N HIS A 118 2.08 -9.38 2.41
CA HIS A 118 2.44 -8.25 3.28
C HIS A 118 3.71 -7.60 2.78
N MET A 119 3.71 -6.26 2.75
CA MET A 119 4.91 -5.50 2.47
C MET A 119 4.97 -4.28 3.37
N THR A 120 6.19 -3.77 3.59
CA THR A 120 6.39 -2.52 4.29
C THR A 120 7.20 -1.59 3.41
N ALA A 121 6.93 -0.30 3.52
CA ALA A 121 7.63 0.73 2.77
C ALA A 121 8.02 1.88 3.69
N THR A 122 9.20 2.44 3.46
CA THR A 122 9.60 3.69 4.07
C THR A 122 9.31 4.80 3.08
N VAL A 123 8.46 5.74 3.51
CA VAL A 123 8.02 6.86 2.68
C VAL A 123 8.65 8.13 3.20
N THR A 124 9.48 8.76 2.38
CA THR A 124 10.18 9.99 2.73
C THR A 124 9.47 11.17 2.11
N HIS A 125 9.18 12.18 2.91
CA HIS A 125 8.54 13.38 2.40
C HIS A 125 8.95 14.61 3.20
N ARG A 126 8.88 15.75 2.54
CA ARG A 126 9.22 17.06 3.09
C ARG A 126 7.96 17.78 3.55
N PRO A 127 8.09 18.80 4.46
CA PRO A 127 6.95 19.61 4.82
C PRO A 127 6.33 20.29 3.61
N ILE A 128 5.02 20.45 3.66
CA ILE A 128 4.32 21.23 2.65
C ILE A 128 4.72 22.69 2.82
N SER A 129 5.10 23.33 1.73
CA SER A 129 5.40 24.74 1.72
C SER A 129 4.12 25.55 1.92
N GLU A 130 4.15 26.48 2.87
CA GLU A 130 3.02 27.34 3.16
C GLU A 130 3.26 28.77 2.63
#